data_671cc7b9669f08f07db1af6a26650ff5
#
_entry.id   671cc7b9669f08f07db1af6a26650ff5
#
_cell.length_a   1.000
_cell.length_b   1.000
_cell.length_c   1.000
_cell.angle_alpha   90.00
_cell.angle_beta   90.00
_cell.angle_gamma   90.00
#
_symmetry.space_group_name_H-M   'P 1'
#
loop_
_entity.id
_entity.type
_entity.pdbx_description
1 polymer ?
#
loop_
_entity_poly.entity_id
_entity_poly.type
_entity_poly.pdbx_seq_one_letter_code
_entity_poly.pdbx_strand_id
1 'polypeptide(L)'
;TKNYKVIGFDLKPVDLHLPWLYTYVQDVTDKEKVKAILSSQSIEKFDFIQSDMAPNTIGLKDIDAMRAIDLLDQTFWLYDELLDENGAFVIKVFMWPWFDEFVARMKKRFWWKNIKVFKPLSCRSQSKETYVIKLPPINNK
;
A
#
# COMPACT_ATOMS: atom_id res chain seq x y z
N THR A 1 15.78 -12.29 -20.28
CA THR A 1 15.59 -12.47 -18.83
C THR A 1 15.13 -11.16 -18.21
N LYS A 2 13.94 -11.14 -17.66
CA LYS A 2 13.46 -9.97 -16.93
C LYS A 2 14.14 -9.97 -15.57
N ASN A 3 14.97 -8.97 -15.35
CA ASN A 3 15.49 -8.72 -14.02
C ASN A 3 14.42 -7.98 -13.23
N TYR A 4 13.94 -8.57 -12.14
CA TYR A 4 13.04 -7.88 -11.23
C TYR A 4 13.67 -7.80 -9.85
N LYS A 5 13.28 -6.77 -9.14
CA LYS A 5 13.75 -6.47 -7.80
C LYS A 5 12.52 -6.19 -6.93
N VAL A 6 12.49 -6.81 -5.75
CA VAL A 6 11.44 -6.59 -4.76
C VAL A 6 12.07 -5.95 -3.53
N ILE A 7 11.49 -4.84 -3.09
CA ILE A 7 11.90 -4.17 -1.86
C ILE A 7 10.79 -4.36 -0.84
N GLY A 8 11.13 -4.93 0.30
CA GLY A 8 10.20 -5.14 1.40
C GLY A 8 10.55 -4.28 2.60
N PHE A 9 9.56 -3.61 3.17
CA PHE A 9 9.68 -2.84 4.41
C PHE A 9 8.79 -3.44 5.47
N ASP A 10 9.33 -3.64 6.66
CA ASP A 10 8.59 -4.11 7.82
C ASP A 10 9.19 -3.48 9.07
N LEU A 11 8.39 -3.31 10.11
CA LEU A 11 8.89 -2.86 11.41
C LEU A 11 9.68 -3.96 12.12
N LYS A 12 9.52 -5.19 11.70
CA LYS A 12 10.22 -6.37 12.23
C LYS A 12 11.11 -6.98 11.15
N PRO A 13 12.24 -7.61 11.55
CA PRO A 13 13.07 -8.33 10.60
C PRO A 13 12.31 -9.42 9.88
N VAL A 14 12.54 -9.53 8.58
CA VAL A 14 12.01 -10.61 7.74
C VAL A 14 13.14 -11.57 7.44
N ASP A 15 12.97 -12.83 7.85
CA ASP A 15 13.98 -13.89 7.64
C ASP A 15 13.65 -14.68 6.37
N LEU A 16 13.78 -14.01 5.24
CA LEU A 16 13.62 -14.61 3.92
C LEU A 16 14.72 -14.07 3.02
N HIS A 17 15.53 -14.97 2.47
CA HIS A 17 16.68 -14.63 1.65
C HIS A 17 16.49 -15.15 0.23
N LEU A 18 16.25 -14.23 -0.70
CA LEU A 18 16.13 -14.52 -2.13
C LEU A 18 16.99 -13.52 -2.91
N PRO A 19 17.61 -13.93 -4.03
CA PRO A 19 18.55 -13.06 -4.75
C PRO A 19 17.93 -11.74 -5.24
N TRP A 20 16.63 -11.72 -5.46
CA TRP A 20 15.89 -10.56 -6.00
C TRP A 20 15.12 -9.79 -4.91
N LEU A 21 15.20 -10.22 -3.64
CA LEU A 21 14.47 -9.65 -2.52
C LEU A 21 15.42 -8.90 -1.58
N TYR A 22 15.12 -7.64 -1.34
CA TYR A 22 15.84 -6.78 -0.40
C TYR A 22 14.85 -6.32 0.67
N THR A 23 15.09 -6.72 1.92
CA THR A 23 14.20 -6.38 3.04
C THR A 23 14.89 -5.40 3.99
N TYR A 24 14.11 -4.48 4.52
CA TYR A 24 14.59 -3.45 5.44
C TYR A 24 13.66 -3.34 6.64
N VAL A 25 14.25 -3.23 7.83
CA VAL A 25 13.51 -2.87 9.04
C VAL A 25 13.37 -1.35 9.02
N GLN A 26 12.22 -0.88 8.54
CA GLN A 26 12.00 0.55 8.33
C GLN A 26 10.53 0.88 8.41
N ASP A 27 10.22 1.93 9.14
CA ASP A 27 8.88 2.53 9.16
C ASP A 27 8.69 3.32 7.86
N VAL A 28 7.68 2.95 7.07
CA VAL A 28 7.40 3.59 5.79
C VAL A 28 6.72 4.97 5.92
N THR A 29 6.35 5.37 7.12
CA THR A 29 5.91 6.75 7.37
C THR A 29 7.09 7.72 7.40
N ASP A 30 8.31 7.24 7.57
CA ASP A 30 9.52 8.04 7.51
C ASP A 30 10.01 8.17 6.06
N LYS A 31 9.43 9.13 5.37
CA LYS A 31 9.64 9.38 3.95
C LYS A 31 11.12 9.56 3.59
N GLU A 32 11.85 10.33 4.40
CA GLU A 32 13.25 10.63 4.12
C GLU A 32 14.13 9.36 4.17
N LYS A 33 13.92 8.52 5.17
CA LYS A 33 14.67 7.27 5.30
C LYS A 33 14.31 6.27 4.21
N VAL A 34 13.02 6.15 3.86
CA VAL A 34 12.61 5.29 2.76
C VAL A 34 13.24 5.75 1.44
N LYS A 35 13.21 7.05 1.16
CA LYS A 35 13.81 7.59 -0.06
C LYS A 35 15.33 7.37 -0.10
N ALA A 36 16.02 7.48 1.03
CA ALA A 36 17.44 7.20 1.10
C ALA A 36 17.75 5.74 0.76
N ILE A 37 16.95 4.80 1.28
CA ILE A 37 17.09 3.37 0.97
C ILE A 37 16.87 3.13 -0.53
N LEU A 38 15.81 3.72 -1.11
CA LEU A 38 15.50 3.56 -2.53
C LEU A 38 16.61 4.13 -3.42
N SER A 39 17.19 5.26 -3.03
CA SER A 39 18.33 5.84 -3.74
C SER A 39 19.53 4.89 -3.72
N SER A 40 19.79 4.23 -2.60
CA SER A 40 20.87 3.24 -2.49
C SER A 40 20.63 2.03 -3.39
N GLN A 41 19.40 1.74 -3.75
CA GLN A 41 19.01 0.66 -4.67
C GLN A 41 18.81 1.14 -6.10
N SER A 42 19.04 2.42 -6.37
CA SER A 42 18.82 3.04 -7.69
C SER A 42 17.38 2.90 -8.18
N ILE A 43 16.43 3.03 -7.25
CA ILE A 43 15.00 2.95 -7.54
C ILE A 43 14.36 4.32 -7.39
N GLU A 44 13.66 4.78 -8.42
CA GLU A 44 12.88 6.01 -8.41
C GLU A 44 11.38 5.75 -8.30
N LYS A 45 10.90 4.73 -9.03
CA LYS A 45 9.49 4.36 -9.10
C LYS A 45 9.33 2.85 -9.02
N PHE A 46 8.15 2.43 -8.58
CA PHE A 46 7.75 1.03 -8.56
C PHE A 46 6.68 0.76 -9.60
N ASP A 47 6.75 -0.41 -10.20
CA ASP A 47 5.70 -0.90 -11.10
C ASP A 47 4.51 -1.47 -10.34
N PHE A 48 4.74 -1.95 -9.12
CA PHE A 48 3.71 -2.54 -8.28
C PHE A 48 4.02 -2.28 -6.80
N ILE A 49 3.01 -1.85 -6.07
CA ILE A 49 3.10 -1.67 -4.61
C ILE A 49 1.99 -2.48 -3.96
N GLN A 50 2.35 -3.31 -2.99
CA GLN A 50 1.41 -4.05 -2.17
C GLN A 50 1.57 -3.63 -0.71
N SER A 51 0.46 -3.36 -0.06
CA SER A 51 0.44 -2.97 1.35
C SER A 51 -0.53 -3.85 2.14
N ASP A 52 -0.03 -4.38 3.24
CA ASP A 52 -0.79 -5.15 4.23
C ASP A 52 -0.49 -4.59 5.62
N MET A 53 -0.39 -3.28 5.73
CA MET A 53 -0.08 -2.61 7.00
C MET A 53 -1.34 -2.50 7.85
N ALA A 54 -1.17 -2.73 9.16
CA ALA A 54 -2.22 -2.52 10.14
C ALA A 54 -1.62 -1.79 11.34
N PRO A 55 -2.31 -0.78 11.89
CA PRO A 55 -1.87 -0.16 13.13
C PRO A 55 -2.08 -1.11 14.30
N ASN A 56 -1.37 -0.86 15.41
CA ASN A 56 -1.63 -1.57 16.66
C ASN A 56 -3.03 -1.22 17.16
N THR A 57 -3.84 -2.24 17.42
CA THR A 57 -5.20 -2.07 17.93
C THR A 57 -5.22 -2.24 19.44
N ILE A 58 -6.09 -1.45 20.10
CA ILE A 58 -6.28 -1.49 21.55
C ILE A 58 -7.69 -1.95 21.94
N GLY A 59 -8.51 -2.32 20.94
CA GLY A 59 -9.87 -2.80 21.17
C GLY A 59 -10.94 -1.71 21.28
N LEU A 60 -10.55 -0.44 21.19
CA LEU A 60 -11.48 0.70 21.18
C LEU A 60 -11.71 1.10 19.71
N LYS A 61 -12.92 0.85 19.22
CA LYS A 61 -13.26 0.99 17.80
C LYS A 61 -12.91 2.35 17.21
N ASP A 62 -13.26 3.43 17.90
CA ASP A 62 -13.04 4.78 17.37
C ASP A 62 -11.55 5.12 17.31
N ILE A 63 -10.78 4.75 18.33
CA ILE A 63 -9.34 4.99 18.35
C ILE A 63 -8.64 4.13 17.32
N ASP A 64 -9.02 2.87 17.19
CA ASP A 64 -8.44 1.96 16.21
C ASP A 64 -8.73 2.45 14.79
N ALA A 65 -9.94 2.96 14.54
CA ALA A 65 -10.31 3.55 13.26
C ALA A 65 -9.48 4.80 12.95
N MET A 66 -9.29 5.68 13.93
CA MET A 66 -8.46 6.88 13.76
C MET A 66 -7.01 6.53 13.44
N ARG A 67 -6.46 5.52 14.12
CA ARG A 67 -5.10 5.05 13.85
C ARG A 67 -4.97 4.45 12.46
N ALA A 68 -5.98 3.71 12.00
CA ALA A 68 -5.99 3.14 10.67
C ALA A 68 -6.00 4.23 9.59
N ILE A 69 -6.83 5.25 9.75
CA ILE A 69 -6.90 6.40 8.84
C ILE A 69 -5.58 7.18 8.86
N ASP A 70 -5.04 7.43 10.04
CA ASP A 70 -3.77 8.14 10.17
C ASP A 70 -2.64 7.40 9.45
N LEU A 71 -2.59 6.08 9.59
CA LEU A 71 -1.60 5.26 8.88
C LEU A 71 -1.78 5.37 7.36
N LEU A 72 -3.01 5.32 6.86
CA LEU A 72 -3.29 5.50 5.43
C LEU A 72 -2.85 6.89 4.95
N ASP A 73 -3.10 7.94 5.73
CA ASP A 73 -2.68 9.30 5.40
C ASP A 73 -1.16 9.42 5.38
N GLN A 74 -0.48 8.87 6.38
CA GLN A 74 0.97 8.95 6.47
C GLN A 74 1.69 8.11 5.42
N THR A 75 1.02 7.16 4.80
CA THR A 75 1.60 6.28 3.79
C THR A 75 1.07 6.57 2.38
N PHE A 76 0.16 7.51 2.22
CA PHE A 76 -0.37 7.90 0.91
C PHE A 76 0.73 8.31 -0.07
N TRP A 77 1.78 8.95 0.42
CA TRP A 77 2.92 9.39 -0.39
C TRP A 77 3.60 8.25 -1.16
N LEU A 78 3.55 7.01 -0.63
CA LEU A 78 4.12 5.85 -1.30
C LEU A 78 3.49 5.67 -2.69
N TYR A 79 2.18 5.79 -2.76
CA TYR A 79 1.43 5.64 -4.00
C TYR A 79 1.51 6.91 -4.85
N ASP A 80 1.44 8.05 -4.20
CA ASP A 80 1.47 9.35 -4.88
C ASP A 80 2.81 9.65 -5.55
N GLU A 81 3.92 9.32 -4.89
CA GLU A 81 5.25 9.69 -5.36
C GLU A 81 6.06 8.53 -5.93
N LEU A 82 5.84 7.31 -5.48
CA LEU A 82 6.69 6.18 -5.84
C LEU A 82 6.07 5.22 -6.85
N LEU A 83 4.78 5.31 -7.12
CA LEU A 83 4.15 4.44 -8.10
C LEU A 83 4.34 5.02 -9.50
N ASP A 84 4.81 4.17 -10.43
CA ASP A 84 4.84 4.52 -11.85
C ASP A 84 3.43 4.80 -12.37
N GLU A 85 3.30 5.70 -13.34
CA GLU A 85 1.99 6.06 -13.92
C GLU A 85 1.25 4.86 -14.49
N ASN A 86 1.98 3.90 -15.04
CA ASN A 86 1.44 2.66 -15.57
C ASN A 86 1.44 1.52 -14.55
N GLY A 87 1.74 1.84 -13.30
CA GLY A 87 1.83 0.87 -12.23
C GLY A 87 0.49 0.46 -11.66
N ALA A 88 0.53 -0.54 -10.79
CA ALA A 88 -0.61 -1.06 -10.07
C ALA A 88 -0.34 -1.11 -8.57
N PHE A 89 -1.38 -1.08 -7.76
CA PHE A 89 -1.25 -1.33 -6.32
C PHE A 89 -2.39 -2.18 -5.78
N VAL A 90 -2.12 -2.83 -4.67
CA VAL A 90 -3.11 -3.51 -3.84
C VAL A 90 -2.91 -3.09 -2.40
N ILE A 91 -3.91 -2.50 -1.80
CA ILE A 91 -3.86 -2.03 -0.42
C ILE A 91 -4.94 -2.73 0.38
N LYS A 92 -4.55 -3.47 1.42
CA LYS A 92 -5.52 -3.99 2.38
C LYS A 92 -5.95 -2.88 3.32
N VAL A 93 -7.23 -2.68 3.46
CA VAL A 93 -7.83 -1.70 4.36
C VAL A 93 -8.97 -2.33 5.13
N PHE A 94 -9.32 -1.72 6.26
CA PHE A 94 -10.50 -2.11 7.00
C PHE A 94 -11.65 -1.16 6.68
N MET A 95 -12.88 -1.69 6.63
CA MET A 95 -14.07 -0.87 6.38
C MET A 95 -14.45 -0.12 7.66
N TRP A 96 -13.68 0.91 7.96
CA TRP A 96 -13.92 1.84 9.05
C TRP A 96 -14.75 3.03 8.56
N PRO A 97 -15.34 3.82 9.47
CA PRO A 97 -15.77 5.18 9.12
C PRO A 97 -14.62 5.88 8.35
N TRP A 98 -14.93 6.71 7.38
CA TRP A 98 -13.99 7.42 6.48
C TRP A 98 -13.33 6.53 5.39
N PHE A 99 -13.70 5.25 5.30
CA PHE A 99 -13.23 4.40 4.20
C PHE A 99 -13.60 5.00 2.83
N ASP A 100 -14.82 5.50 2.71
CA ASP A 100 -15.30 6.11 1.47
C ASP A 100 -14.50 7.36 1.09
N GLU A 101 -14.06 8.14 2.07
CA GLU A 101 -13.20 9.30 1.82
C GLU A 101 -11.83 8.88 1.29
N PHE A 102 -11.27 7.82 1.83
CA PHE A 102 -10.01 7.28 1.33
C PHE A 102 -10.13 6.81 -0.11
N VAL A 103 -11.19 6.07 -0.44
CA VAL A 103 -11.44 5.61 -1.80
C VAL A 103 -11.64 6.79 -2.76
N ALA A 104 -12.41 7.80 -2.33
CA ALA A 104 -12.62 9.01 -3.12
C ALA A 104 -11.30 9.74 -3.39
N ARG A 105 -10.41 9.82 -2.39
CA ARG A 105 -9.08 10.42 -2.55
C ARG A 105 -8.23 9.67 -3.56
N MET A 106 -8.28 8.33 -3.53
CA MET A 106 -7.59 7.49 -4.51
C MET A 106 -8.15 7.69 -5.92
N LYS A 107 -9.46 7.76 -6.06
CA LYS A 107 -10.13 8.00 -7.35
C LYS A 107 -9.82 9.39 -7.92
N LYS A 108 -9.60 10.37 -7.06
CA LYS A 108 -9.24 11.72 -7.48
C LYS A 108 -7.77 11.80 -7.91
N ARG A 109 -6.88 11.10 -7.22
CA ARG A 109 -5.44 11.09 -7.52
C ARG A 109 -5.12 10.25 -8.75
N PHE A 110 -5.74 9.07 -8.83
CA PHE A 110 -5.61 8.14 -9.94
C PHE A 110 -6.94 8.10 -10.69
N TRP A 111 -6.93 7.79 -11.97
CA TRP A 111 -8.17 7.77 -12.72
C TRP A 111 -9.17 6.81 -12.08
N TRP A 112 -10.40 7.30 -11.78
CA TRP A 112 -11.41 6.55 -11.02
C TRP A 112 -11.77 5.20 -11.64
N LYS A 113 -11.72 5.07 -12.98
CA LYS A 113 -11.98 3.81 -13.67
C LYS A 113 -10.95 2.73 -13.36
N ASN A 114 -9.76 3.11 -12.96
CA ASN A 114 -8.70 2.17 -12.60
C ASN A 114 -8.74 1.74 -11.14
N ILE A 115 -9.55 2.41 -10.32
CA ILE A 115 -9.66 2.10 -8.89
C ILE A 115 -10.84 1.14 -8.67
N LYS A 116 -10.55 0.00 -8.05
CA LYS A 116 -11.54 -1.02 -7.71
C LYS A 116 -11.49 -1.31 -6.21
N VAL A 117 -12.63 -1.62 -5.65
CA VAL A 117 -12.75 -2.09 -4.28
C VAL A 117 -13.17 -3.55 -4.35
N PHE A 118 -12.40 -4.41 -3.71
CA PHE A 118 -12.63 -5.85 -3.72
C PHE A 118 -12.73 -6.38 -2.30
N LYS A 119 -13.85 -7.05 -2.00
CA LYS A 119 -14.05 -7.75 -0.74
C LYS A 119 -14.07 -9.25 -1.00
N PRO A 120 -13.07 -10.01 -0.48
CA PRO A 120 -13.02 -11.44 -0.72
C PRO A 120 -14.24 -12.17 -0.17
N LEU A 121 -14.74 -13.16 -0.90
CA LEU A 121 -15.85 -14.02 -0.47
C LEU A 121 -15.48 -14.84 0.76
N SER A 122 -14.20 -15.13 0.95
CA SER A 122 -13.67 -15.85 2.11
C SER A 122 -13.65 -15.00 3.37
N CYS A 123 -13.86 -13.70 3.27
CA CYS A 123 -13.96 -12.84 4.46
C CYS A 123 -15.24 -13.21 5.22
N ARG A 124 -15.07 -13.69 6.44
CA ARG A 124 -16.19 -13.94 7.35
C ARG A 124 -16.94 -12.62 7.58
N SER A 125 -18.23 -12.71 7.88
CA SER A 125 -19.07 -11.54 8.15
C SER A 125 -18.50 -10.60 9.23
N GLN A 126 -17.61 -11.10 10.08
CA GLN A 126 -16.93 -10.31 11.12
C GLN A 126 -15.65 -9.65 10.64
N SER A 127 -15.09 -10.06 9.49
CA SER A 127 -13.90 -9.45 8.94
C SER A 127 -14.29 -8.22 8.13
N LYS A 128 -13.73 -7.08 8.51
CA LYS A 128 -13.91 -5.81 7.79
C LYS A 128 -12.81 -5.57 6.77
N GLU A 129 -12.00 -6.59 6.47
CA GLU A 129 -10.93 -6.47 5.49
C GLU A 129 -11.49 -6.31 4.09
N THR A 130 -10.93 -5.36 3.38
CA THR A 130 -11.24 -5.14 1.98
C THR A 130 -9.96 -4.67 1.28
N TYR A 131 -9.97 -4.72 -0.05
CA TYR A 131 -8.80 -4.33 -0.84
C TYR A 131 -9.17 -3.17 -1.75
N VAL A 132 -8.32 -2.16 -1.75
CA VAL A 132 -8.38 -1.08 -2.74
C VAL A 132 -7.29 -1.37 -3.76
N ILE A 133 -7.69 -1.48 -5.02
CA ILE A 133 -6.82 -1.93 -6.11
C ILE A 133 -6.80 -0.84 -7.19
N LYS A 134 -5.58 -0.47 -7.60
CA LYS A 134 -5.40 0.31 -8.81
C LYS A 134 -4.90 -0.62 -9.91
N LEU A 135 -5.64 -0.69 -10.98
CA LEU A 135 -5.24 -1.43 -12.18
C LEU A 135 -4.30 -0.56 -13.04
N PRO A 136 -3.39 -1.20 -13.80
CA PRO A 136 -2.65 -0.44 -14.79
C PRO A 136 -3.59 0.12 -15.84
N PRO A 137 -3.21 1.23 -16.51
CA PRO A 137 -4.04 1.79 -17.57
C PRO A 137 -4.27 0.76 -18.69
N ILE A 138 -5.49 0.69 -19.19
CA ILE A 138 -5.81 -0.14 -20.34
C ILE A 138 -5.29 0.60 -21.57
N ASN A 139 -4.31 0.01 -22.25
CA ASN A 139 -3.88 0.51 -23.54
C ASN A 139 -4.94 0.14 -24.58
N ASN A 140 -5.88 1.04 -24.78
CA ASN A 140 -6.78 0.94 -25.92
C ASN A 140 -6.00 1.37 -27.16
N LYS A 141 -5.53 0.38 -27.88
CA LYS A 141 -5.10 0.62 -29.24
C LYS A 141 -6.27 0.48 -30.19
#